data_d70403b3df681ba702b09ec68f8f32db
#
_entry.id   d70403b3df681ba702b09ec68f8f32db
#
_cell.length_a   1.000
_cell.length_b   1.000
_cell.length_c   1.000
_cell.angle_alpha   90.00
_cell.angle_beta   90.00
_cell.angle_gamma   90.00
#
_symmetry.space_group_name_H-M   'P 1'
#
loop_
_entity.id
_entity.type
_entity.pdbx_description
1 polymer ?
#
loop_
_entity_poly.entity_id
_entity_poly.type
_entity_poly.pdbx_seq_one_letter_code
_entity_poly.pdbx_strand_id
1 'polypeptide(L)'
;LGQMFPGKLLLCFDSELLNQALVERIEEMNGVQDVPPGQRRLGPYMCVPYGKIFSDEIVPNTVTKTLHVEKTFRPDLSGFEIAEYPGYSPLKNQVRTLKSFQRPILLVDDLIHKGYRIEKLDKVFRAENLTIERIIVAVMSGYGRDLMRVQGR
;
A
#
# COMPACT_ATOMS: atom_id res chain seq x y z
N LEU A 1 -16.79 20.74 -8.28
CA LEU A 1 -17.14 19.29 -8.17
C LEU A 1 -18.64 19.09 -7.93
N GLY A 2 -19.28 19.84 -7.02
CA GLY A 2 -20.74 19.73 -6.75
C GLY A 2 -21.63 19.96 -7.96
N GLN A 3 -21.24 20.85 -8.88
CA GLN A 3 -21.95 21.08 -10.14
C GLN A 3 -21.78 19.92 -11.14
N MET A 4 -20.65 19.19 -11.11
CA MET A 4 -20.39 18.04 -11.97
C MET A 4 -21.14 16.77 -11.52
N PHE A 5 -21.48 16.70 -10.22
CA PHE A 5 -22.12 15.53 -9.61
C PHE A 5 -23.34 15.94 -8.78
N PRO A 6 -24.41 16.46 -9.42
CA PRO A 6 -25.59 16.91 -8.71
C PRO A 6 -26.26 15.74 -7.95
N GLY A 7 -26.66 15.99 -6.72
CA GLY A 7 -27.28 14.97 -5.85
C GLY A 7 -26.35 13.89 -5.31
N LYS A 8 -25.04 14.04 -5.47
CA LYS A 8 -24.04 13.16 -4.84
C LYS A 8 -23.44 13.80 -3.60
N LEU A 9 -23.23 13.00 -2.57
CA LEU A 9 -22.41 13.41 -1.43
C LEU A 9 -20.94 13.39 -1.85
N LEU A 10 -20.27 14.52 -1.73
CA LEU A 10 -18.84 14.66 -1.96
C LEU A 10 -18.12 14.71 -0.62
N LEU A 11 -17.20 13.78 -0.41
CA LEU A 11 -16.32 13.75 0.75
C LEU A 11 -14.91 14.17 0.32
N CYS A 12 -14.39 15.21 0.95
CA CYS A 12 -13.03 15.68 0.75
C CYS A 12 -12.20 15.30 1.98
N PHE A 13 -11.09 14.64 1.76
CA PHE A 13 -10.13 14.28 2.80
C PHE A 13 -8.87 15.12 2.66
N ASP A 14 -8.35 15.59 3.78
CA ASP A 14 -7.05 16.22 3.82
C ASP A 14 -5.96 15.14 3.68
N SER A 15 -5.08 15.31 2.69
CA SER A 15 -4.04 14.31 2.40
C SER A 15 -2.96 14.24 3.49
N GLU A 16 -2.68 15.35 4.14
CA GLU A 16 -1.70 15.41 5.24
C GLU A 16 -2.21 14.64 6.46
N LEU A 17 -3.47 14.87 6.84
CA LEU A 17 -4.10 14.12 7.93
C LEU A 17 -4.22 12.62 7.63
N LEU A 18 -4.51 12.25 6.39
CA LEU A 18 -4.53 10.84 5.98
C LEU A 18 -3.14 10.19 6.06
N ASN A 19 -2.11 10.88 5.60
CA ASN A 19 -0.74 10.39 5.69
C ASN A 19 -0.29 10.25 7.14
N GLN A 20 -0.58 11.23 7.99
CA GLN A 20 -0.29 11.15 9.43
C GLN A 20 -0.98 9.93 10.06
N ALA A 21 -2.27 9.74 9.83
CA ALA A 21 -3.00 8.59 10.35
C ALA A 21 -2.45 7.24 9.86
N LEU A 22 -1.98 7.18 8.59
CA LEU A 22 -1.32 5.99 8.06
C LEU A 22 0.02 5.72 8.77
N VAL A 23 0.84 6.75 8.98
CA VAL A 23 2.12 6.64 9.69
C VAL A 23 1.89 6.15 11.13
N GLU A 24 0.97 6.78 11.88
CA GLU A 24 0.61 6.37 13.24
C GLU A 24 0.17 4.90 13.29
N ARG A 25 -0.64 4.47 12.31
CA ARG A 25 -1.08 3.08 12.24
C ARG A 25 0.04 2.11 11.91
N ILE A 26 0.99 2.50 11.07
CA ILE A 26 2.17 1.69 10.75
C ILE A 26 3.06 1.54 11.98
N GLU A 27 3.28 2.62 12.73
CA GLU A 27 4.07 2.59 13.97
C GLU A 27 3.41 1.69 15.02
N GLU A 28 2.10 1.84 15.22
CA GLU A 28 1.33 0.98 16.11
C GLU A 28 1.44 -0.50 15.75
N MET A 29 1.31 -0.82 14.46
CA MET A 29 1.44 -2.19 13.94
C MET A 29 2.84 -2.76 14.11
N ASN A 30 3.88 -1.92 14.06
CA ASN A 30 5.25 -2.34 14.30
C ASN A 30 5.60 -2.49 15.79
N GLY A 31 4.72 -2.03 16.70
CA GLY A 31 4.91 -2.21 18.13
C GLY A 31 6.16 -1.55 18.71
N VAL A 32 6.70 -0.54 18.03
CA VAL A 32 7.89 0.21 18.46
C VAL A 32 7.43 1.53 19.06
N GLN A 33 6.78 1.45 20.19
CA GLN A 33 6.51 2.60 21.04
C GLN A 33 7.71 2.76 22.00
N ASP A 34 8.09 3.99 22.29
CA ASP A 34 9.12 4.34 23.28
C ASP A 34 10.53 3.80 23.00
N VAL A 35 11.18 4.39 21.99
CA VAL A 35 12.61 4.17 21.79
C VAL A 35 13.39 5.25 22.55
N PRO A 36 14.32 4.89 23.45
CA PRO A 36 15.15 5.85 24.15
C PRO A 36 15.89 6.79 23.17
N PRO A 37 16.12 8.08 23.52
CA PRO A 37 16.88 8.99 22.69
C PRO A 37 18.22 8.41 22.26
N GLY A 38 18.51 8.44 20.96
CA GLY A 38 19.76 7.94 20.39
C GLY A 38 19.78 6.46 20.02
N GLN A 39 18.72 5.69 20.31
CA GLN A 39 18.56 4.33 19.83
C GLN A 39 17.51 4.24 18.72
N ARG A 40 17.83 3.55 17.62
CA ARG A 40 16.86 3.20 16.59
C ARG A 40 16.47 1.73 16.74
N ARG A 41 15.20 1.46 16.98
CA ARG A 41 14.68 0.10 16.98
C ARG A 41 13.71 -0.08 15.84
N LEU A 42 14.06 -0.93 14.87
CA LEU A 42 13.18 -1.23 13.76
C LEU A 42 12.13 -2.26 14.20
N GLY A 43 10.87 -1.99 13.89
CA GLY A 43 9.80 -2.95 14.05
C GLY A 43 9.94 -4.17 13.14
N PRO A 44 9.14 -5.23 13.36
CA PRO A 44 9.27 -6.49 12.62
C PRO A 44 8.90 -6.36 11.14
N TYR A 45 7.88 -5.56 10.82
CA TYR A 45 7.37 -5.44 9.46
C TYR A 45 8.22 -4.54 8.58
N MET A 46 8.23 -4.87 7.29
CA MET A 46 8.69 -4.00 6.24
C MET A 46 7.47 -3.26 5.65
N CYS A 47 7.48 -1.94 5.75
CA CYS A 47 6.47 -1.08 5.14
C CYS A 47 6.69 -0.98 3.64
N VAL A 48 5.67 -1.33 2.87
CA VAL A 48 5.71 -1.32 1.40
C VAL A 48 4.60 -0.41 0.88
N PRO A 49 4.84 0.91 0.73
CA PRO A 49 3.90 1.82 0.11
C PRO A 49 3.67 1.48 -1.37
N TYR A 50 2.40 1.52 -1.79
CA TYR A 50 2.02 1.38 -3.18
C TYR A 50 2.08 2.73 -3.90
N GLY A 51 2.91 2.83 -4.94
CA GLY A 51 2.98 4.04 -5.75
C GLY A 51 3.55 5.24 -5.00
N LYS A 52 2.83 6.36 -5.03
CA LYS A 52 3.30 7.66 -4.49
C LYS A 52 2.68 8.04 -3.14
N ILE A 53 2.21 7.08 -2.37
CA ILE A 53 1.47 7.34 -1.12
C ILE A 53 2.29 8.17 -0.11
N PHE A 54 3.55 7.82 0.07
CA PHE A 54 4.50 8.57 0.86
C PHE A 54 5.59 9.06 -0.10
N SER A 55 5.37 10.18 -0.79
CA SER A 55 6.35 10.76 -1.69
C SER A 55 7.61 11.14 -0.88
N ASP A 56 8.61 10.26 -0.89
CA ASP A 56 9.93 10.44 -0.27
C ASP A 56 9.96 10.48 1.29
N GLU A 57 8.84 10.23 1.97
CA GLU A 57 8.80 10.16 3.43
C GLU A 57 9.24 8.79 3.93
N ILE A 58 10.14 8.80 4.90
CA ILE A 58 10.55 7.59 5.63
C ILE A 58 9.61 7.42 6.83
N VAL A 59 8.92 6.28 6.88
CA VAL A 59 8.11 5.95 8.06
C VAL A 59 9.04 5.65 9.24
N PRO A 60 8.91 6.35 10.37
CA PRO A 60 9.78 6.16 11.51
C PRO A 60 9.82 4.71 12.00
N ASN A 61 10.96 4.27 12.50
CA ASN A 61 11.18 2.95 13.10
C ASN A 61 10.80 1.75 12.20
N THR A 62 10.75 1.95 10.90
CA THR A 62 10.30 0.96 9.92
C THR A 62 11.28 0.86 8.76
N VAL A 63 11.52 -0.35 8.28
CA VAL A 63 12.17 -0.53 6.96
C VAL A 63 11.11 -0.22 5.92
N THR A 64 11.30 0.85 5.16
CA THR A 64 10.35 1.28 4.11
C THR A 64 10.96 1.07 2.74
N LYS A 65 10.21 0.42 1.85
CA LYS A 65 10.60 0.26 0.44
C LYS A 65 9.37 0.34 -0.46
N THR A 66 9.24 1.44 -1.18
CA THR A 66 8.12 1.71 -2.07
C THR A 66 8.11 0.78 -3.29
N LEU A 67 6.93 0.34 -3.69
CA LEU A 67 6.67 -0.24 -5.00
C LEU A 67 6.40 0.89 -6.01
N HIS A 68 7.31 1.08 -6.95
CA HIS A 68 7.19 2.08 -8.00
C HIS A 68 6.36 1.54 -9.17
N VAL A 69 5.06 1.46 -8.93
CA VAL A 69 4.10 0.87 -9.87
C VAL A 69 2.81 1.68 -9.92
N GLU A 70 2.11 1.55 -11.02
CA GLU A 70 0.82 2.18 -11.25
C GLU A 70 -0.18 1.22 -11.88
N LYS A 71 -1.43 1.63 -11.88
CA LYS A 71 -2.51 0.94 -12.56
C LYS A 71 -2.62 1.44 -14.00
N THR A 72 -2.35 0.57 -14.95
CA THR A 72 -2.45 0.85 -16.39
C THR A 72 -3.67 0.16 -16.97
N PHE A 73 -4.56 0.92 -17.57
CA PHE A 73 -5.74 0.35 -18.24
C PHE A 73 -5.37 -0.18 -19.61
N ARG A 74 -6.00 -1.28 -19.99
CA ARG A 74 -5.91 -1.80 -21.37
C ARG A 74 -6.55 -0.80 -22.34
N PRO A 75 -6.07 -0.72 -23.61
CA PRO A 75 -6.62 0.20 -24.59
C PRO A 75 -8.13 0.02 -24.85
N ASP A 76 -8.62 -1.22 -24.76
CA ASP A 76 -10.04 -1.59 -24.91
C ASP A 76 -10.89 -1.40 -23.65
N LEU A 77 -10.30 -0.88 -22.58
CA LEU A 77 -10.91 -0.72 -21.26
C LEU A 77 -11.47 -2.01 -20.63
N SER A 78 -11.15 -3.18 -21.16
CA SER A 78 -11.61 -4.49 -20.65
C SER A 78 -11.02 -4.85 -19.28
N GLY A 79 -9.98 -4.11 -18.85
CA GLY A 79 -9.32 -4.35 -17.58
C GLY A 79 -8.13 -3.44 -17.36
N PHE A 80 -7.34 -3.77 -16.37
CA PHE A 80 -6.11 -3.06 -16.03
C PHE A 80 -5.00 -4.04 -15.69
N GLU A 81 -3.79 -3.57 -15.76
CA GLU A 81 -2.59 -4.25 -15.28
C GLU A 81 -1.86 -3.37 -14.26
N ILE A 82 -0.99 -3.97 -13.47
CA ILE A 82 -0.08 -3.24 -12.62
C ILE A 82 1.26 -3.25 -13.34
N ALA A 83 1.72 -2.07 -13.71
CA ALA A 83 2.97 -1.88 -14.40
C ALA A 83 3.91 -0.98 -13.58
N GLU A 84 5.17 -1.15 -13.76
CA GLU A 84 6.19 -0.25 -13.20
C GLU A 84 6.13 1.14 -13.83
N TYR A 85 6.49 2.17 -13.05
CA TYR A 85 6.69 3.50 -13.61
C TYR A 85 7.84 3.50 -14.63
N PRO A 86 7.76 4.35 -15.66
CA PRO A 86 8.85 4.52 -16.63
C PRO A 86 10.18 4.81 -15.90
N GLY A 87 11.23 4.09 -16.29
CA GLY A 87 12.56 4.21 -15.69
C GLY A 87 12.79 3.40 -14.40
N TYR A 88 11.77 2.74 -13.88
CA TYR A 88 11.94 1.83 -12.74
C TYR A 88 12.10 0.37 -13.19
N SER A 89 12.68 -0.45 -12.33
CA SER A 89 12.86 -1.87 -12.63
C SER A 89 11.51 -2.60 -12.70
N PRO A 90 11.40 -3.67 -13.50
CA PRO A 90 10.19 -4.47 -13.60
C PRO A 90 9.62 -4.86 -12.25
N LEU A 91 8.29 -4.89 -12.11
CA LEU A 91 7.60 -5.20 -10.85
C LEU A 91 8.14 -6.48 -10.20
N LYS A 92 8.38 -7.52 -10.99
CA LYS A 92 8.97 -8.78 -10.51
C LYS A 92 10.31 -8.58 -9.80
N ASN A 93 11.18 -7.73 -10.34
CA ASN A 93 12.48 -7.43 -9.75
C ASN A 93 12.34 -6.58 -8.48
N GLN A 94 11.38 -5.64 -8.46
CA GLN A 94 11.06 -4.91 -7.24
C GLN A 94 10.61 -5.86 -6.11
N VAL A 95 9.73 -6.82 -6.42
CA VAL A 95 9.28 -7.84 -5.43
C VAL A 95 10.44 -8.72 -4.95
N ARG A 96 11.35 -9.13 -5.84
CA ARG A 96 12.58 -9.85 -5.44
C ARG A 96 13.46 -9.04 -4.50
N THR A 97 13.57 -7.74 -4.76
CA THR A 97 14.27 -6.83 -3.84
C THR A 97 13.59 -6.79 -2.47
N LEU A 98 12.26 -6.71 -2.40
CA LEU A 98 11.53 -6.78 -1.13
C LEU A 98 11.85 -8.10 -0.38
N LYS A 99 11.84 -9.22 -1.10
CA LYS A 99 12.14 -10.52 -0.52
C LYS A 99 13.54 -10.60 0.12
N SER A 100 14.54 -9.91 -0.43
CA SER A 100 15.91 -9.93 0.10
C SER A 100 16.03 -9.35 1.50
N PHE A 101 15.08 -8.54 1.96
CA PHE A 101 15.05 -8.02 3.33
C PHE A 101 14.62 -9.06 4.38
N GLN A 102 14.04 -10.17 3.97
CA GLN A 102 13.60 -11.26 4.86
C GLN A 102 12.66 -10.78 5.99
N ARG A 103 11.78 -9.85 5.69
CA ARG A 103 10.82 -9.28 6.64
C ARG A 103 9.39 -9.52 6.19
N PRO A 104 8.45 -9.71 7.13
CA PRO A 104 7.03 -9.76 6.80
C PRO A 104 6.57 -8.44 6.17
N ILE A 105 5.73 -8.53 5.14
CA ILE A 105 5.29 -7.39 4.34
C ILE A 105 4.04 -6.76 4.93
N LEU A 106 4.12 -5.46 5.19
CA LEU A 106 3.02 -4.57 5.49
C LEU A 106 2.78 -3.68 4.26
N LEU A 107 1.80 -4.02 3.45
CA LEU A 107 1.43 -3.21 2.27
C LEU A 107 0.61 -2.01 2.70
N VAL A 108 0.94 -0.83 2.17
CA VAL A 108 0.21 0.42 2.44
C VAL A 108 -0.35 0.99 1.16
N ASP A 109 -1.65 1.31 1.16
CA ASP A 109 -2.38 1.83 0.02
C ASP A 109 -3.31 2.98 0.44
N ASP A 110 -3.61 3.90 -0.46
CA ASP A 110 -4.50 5.04 -0.22
C ASP A 110 -5.98 4.62 -0.27
N LEU A 111 -6.35 3.83 -1.26
CA LEU A 111 -7.73 3.48 -1.52
C LEU A 111 -7.90 2.04 -1.99
N ILE A 112 -8.75 1.28 -1.31
CA ILE A 112 -9.28 0.01 -1.80
C ILE A 112 -10.78 0.17 -2.14
N HIS A 113 -11.08 0.20 -3.44
CA HIS A 113 -12.47 0.22 -3.90
C HIS A 113 -13.03 -1.21 -4.07
N LYS A 114 -12.53 -1.96 -5.05
CA LYS A 114 -12.98 -3.34 -5.34
C LYS A 114 -11.94 -4.42 -4.97
N GLY A 115 -10.77 -4.03 -4.50
CA GLY A 115 -9.71 -4.96 -4.08
C GLY A 115 -8.93 -5.66 -5.20
N TYR A 116 -9.31 -5.52 -6.48
CA TYR A 116 -8.65 -6.20 -7.60
C TYR A 116 -7.17 -5.86 -7.75
N ARG A 117 -6.75 -4.65 -7.33
CA ARG A 117 -5.33 -4.26 -7.32
C ARG A 117 -4.53 -5.13 -6.36
N ILE A 118 -5.06 -5.32 -5.15
CA ILE A 118 -4.45 -6.18 -4.13
C ILE A 118 -4.35 -7.62 -4.62
N GLU A 119 -5.40 -8.13 -5.24
CA GLU A 119 -5.44 -9.48 -5.80
C GLU A 119 -4.36 -9.71 -6.86
N LYS A 120 -4.16 -8.74 -7.76
CA LYS A 120 -3.10 -8.81 -8.77
C LYS A 120 -1.70 -8.74 -8.17
N LEU A 121 -1.49 -7.84 -7.19
CA LEU A 121 -0.23 -7.77 -6.45
C LEU A 121 0.07 -9.07 -5.74
N ASP A 122 -0.90 -9.63 -5.03
CA ASP A 122 -0.73 -10.89 -4.30
C ASP A 122 -0.25 -12.03 -5.21
N LYS A 123 -0.79 -12.12 -6.44
CA LYS A 123 -0.32 -13.10 -7.43
C LYS A 123 1.15 -12.94 -7.78
N VAL A 124 1.62 -11.69 -7.96
CA VAL A 124 3.02 -11.41 -8.27
C VAL A 124 3.92 -11.71 -7.07
N PHE A 125 3.49 -11.33 -5.87
CA PHE A 125 4.23 -11.63 -4.63
C PHE A 125 4.37 -13.14 -4.41
N ARG A 126 3.27 -13.89 -4.51
CA ARG A 126 3.27 -15.35 -4.37
C ARG A 126 4.13 -16.06 -5.41
N ALA A 127 4.15 -15.56 -6.65
CA ALA A 127 5.01 -16.11 -7.71
C ALA A 127 6.52 -16.01 -7.38
N GLU A 128 6.90 -15.06 -6.52
CA GLU A 128 8.27 -14.91 -6.00
C GLU A 128 8.43 -15.50 -4.58
N ASN A 129 7.46 -16.31 -4.10
CA ASN A 129 7.43 -16.89 -2.76
C ASN A 129 7.52 -15.82 -1.65
N LEU A 130 6.77 -14.74 -1.81
CA LEU A 130 6.60 -13.68 -0.83
C LEU A 130 5.11 -13.49 -0.55
N THR A 131 4.75 -13.23 0.70
CA THR A 131 3.36 -13.06 1.13
C THR A 131 3.16 -11.67 1.70
N ILE A 132 2.04 -11.02 1.32
CA ILE A 132 1.57 -9.80 1.97
C ILE A 132 0.85 -10.23 3.25
N GLU A 133 1.46 -9.97 4.40
CA GLU A 133 0.90 -10.39 5.70
C GLU A 133 -0.14 -9.42 6.24
N ARG A 134 0.06 -8.13 6.02
CA ARG A 134 -0.82 -7.08 6.50
C ARG A 134 -1.06 -6.05 5.40
N ILE A 135 -2.22 -5.42 5.45
CA ILE A 135 -2.58 -4.32 4.56
C ILE A 135 -3.13 -3.19 5.44
N ILE A 136 -2.56 -2.00 5.28
CA ILE A 136 -3.10 -0.76 5.83
C ILE A 136 -3.61 0.08 4.65
N VAL A 137 -4.78 0.64 4.80
CA VAL A 137 -5.39 1.48 3.76
C VAL A 137 -6.07 2.69 4.40
N ALA A 138 -5.91 3.86 3.78
CA ALA A 138 -6.53 5.08 4.27
C ALA A 138 -8.06 5.05 4.11
N VAL A 139 -8.53 4.62 2.94
CA VAL A 139 -9.97 4.57 2.63
C VAL A 139 -10.33 3.22 2.00
N MET A 140 -11.38 2.58 2.49
CA MET A 140 -11.88 1.32 1.95
C MET A 140 -13.39 1.40 1.69
N SER A 141 -13.81 1.01 0.49
CA SER A 141 -15.24 0.87 0.17
C SER A 141 -15.83 -0.40 0.80
N GLY A 142 -17.17 -0.44 0.94
CA GLY A 142 -17.86 -1.64 1.39
C GLY A 142 -17.55 -2.87 0.52
N TYR A 143 -17.49 -2.72 -0.81
CA TYR A 143 -17.07 -3.80 -1.73
C TYR A 143 -15.64 -4.29 -1.45
N GLY A 144 -14.70 -3.36 -1.25
CA GLY A 144 -13.31 -3.70 -0.91
C GLY A 144 -13.23 -4.48 0.39
N ARG A 145 -13.94 -4.02 1.43
CA ARG A 145 -14.00 -4.69 2.73
C ARG A 145 -14.54 -6.12 2.61
N ASP A 146 -15.65 -6.30 1.90
CA ASP A 146 -16.31 -7.60 1.78
C ASP A 146 -15.42 -8.59 1.00
N LEU A 147 -14.72 -8.14 -0.06
CA LEU A 147 -13.76 -8.96 -0.77
C LEU A 147 -12.56 -9.35 0.11
N MET A 148 -12.01 -8.42 0.89
CA MET A 148 -10.90 -8.72 1.82
C MET A 148 -11.32 -9.78 2.86
N ARG A 149 -12.54 -9.68 3.42
CA ARG A 149 -13.08 -10.68 4.34
C ARG A 149 -13.19 -12.07 3.72
N VAL A 150 -13.70 -12.17 2.48
CA VAL A 150 -13.80 -13.45 1.75
C VAL A 150 -12.41 -14.06 1.51
N GLN A 151 -11.39 -13.24 1.33
CA GLN A 151 -10.00 -13.68 1.16
C GLN A 151 -9.27 -13.96 2.50
N GLY A 152 -9.95 -13.82 3.64
CA GLY A 152 -9.36 -14.03 4.96
C GLY A 152 -8.37 -12.94 5.39
N ARG A 153 -8.61 -11.73 4.93
CA ARG A 153 -7.75 -10.54 5.17
C ARG A 153 -8.47 -9.44 5.95
#